data_a4b4f7356c2976f721f0c1a7d172d843
#
_entry.id   a4b4f7356c2976f721f0c1a7d172d843
#
_cell.length_a   1.000
_cell.length_b   1.000
_cell.length_c   1.000
_cell.angle_alpha   90.00
_cell.angle_beta   90.00
_cell.angle_gamma   90.00
#
_symmetry.space_group_name_H-M   'P 1'
#
loop_
_entity.id
_entity.type
_entity.pdbx_description
1 polymer ?
#
loop_
_entity_poly.entity_id
_entity_poly.type
_entity_poly.pdbx_seq_one_letter_code
_entity_poly.pdbx_strand_id
1 'polypeptide(L)'
;MYSKFTDATGIKVNVISGKGKALMERLASEGSSSPADVFITVDAGNLWKVQKDGMFQSINSSTIDSIVPENLRGPNNEWVGIAKRSRVMYYNPVNVSAEEMEGLTYEDLSNPKWKGRIAIRSSGNMYNQSLVSSLIANNGISATEDWAHRFVGNFARKPEGNDRAQIMACLLYTSDAADDLLC
;
A
#
# COMPACT_ATOMS: atom_id res chain seq x y z
N MET A 1 -4.78 15.25 -17.02
CA MET A 1 -5.30 15.90 -15.79
C MET A 1 -4.77 17.33 -15.67
N TYR A 2 -3.48 17.54 -15.63
CA TYR A 2 -2.88 18.88 -15.44
C TYR A 2 -3.21 19.90 -16.54
N SER A 3 -3.19 19.48 -17.83
CA SER A 3 -3.60 20.35 -18.95
C SER A 3 -5.03 20.89 -18.78
N LYS A 4 -5.99 20.01 -18.44
CA LYS A 4 -7.37 20.44 -18.21
C LYS A 4 -7.51 21.43 -17.08
N PHE A 5 -6.70 21.31 -16.04
CA PHE A 5 -6.65 22.29 -14.93
C PHE A 5 -6.12 23.63 -15.41
N THR A 6 -5.01 23.61 -16.16
CA THR A 6 -4.42 24.83 -16.73
C THR A 6 -5.40 25.51 -17.70
N ASP A 7 -6.09 24.74 -18.56
CA ASP A 7 -7.08 25.27 -19.51
C ASP A 7 -8.25 25.92 -18.80
N ALA A 8 -8.68 25.38 -17.65
CA ALA A 8 -9.82 25.88 -16.88
C ALA A 8 -9.47 27.07 -15.98
N THR A 9 -8.24 27.17 -15.50
CA THR A 9 -7.84 28.13 -14.45
C THR A 9 -6.80 29.16 -14.89
N GLY A 10 -6.13 28.94 -16.00
CA GLY A 10 -4.94 29.70 -16.42
C GLY A 10 -3.68 29.43 -15.61
N ILE A 11 -3.75 28.56 -14.60
CA ILE A 11 -2.63 28.26 -13.71
C ILE A 11 -1.77 27.15 -14.32
N LYS A 12 -0.48 27.46 -14.55
CA LYS A 12 0.49 26.48 -15.02
C LYS A 12 0.89 25.53 -13.91
N VAL A 13 0.80 24.22 -14.19
CA VAL A 13 1.23 23.19 -13.26
C VAL A 13 2.63 22.70 -13.60
N ASN A 14 3.58 22.86 -12.67
CA ASN A 14 4.91 22.28 -12.74
C ASN A 14 4.94 20.98 -11.92
N VAL A 15 5.36 19.87 -12.53
CA VAL A 15 5.30 18.54 -11.88
C VAL A 15 6.69 17.99 -11.68
N ILE A 16 6.96 17.58 -10.44
CA ILE A 16 8.14 16.77 -10.08
C ILE A 16 7.65 15.39 -9.72
N SER A 17 8.12 14.37 -10.42
CA SER A 17 7.75 12.97 -10.20
C SER A 17 8.92 12.18 -9.64
N GLY A 18 8.64 11.27 -8.71
CA GLY A 18 9.66 10.44 -8.09
C GLY A 18 9.06 9.33 -7.21
N LYS A 19 9.94 8.54 -6.60
CA LYS A 19 9.51 7.57 -5.57
C LYS A 19 9.04 8.34 -4.34
N GLY A 20 7.94 7.91 -3.72
CA GLY A 20 7.33 8.60 -2.58
C GLY A 20 8.34 8.94 -1.46
N LYS A 21 9.24 8.01 -1.10
CA LYS A 21 10.28 8.25 -0.11
C LYS A 21 11.20 9.42 -0.49
N ALA A 22 11.70 9.45 -1.72
CA ALA A 22 12.59 10.50 -2.20
C ALA A 22 11.89 11.87 -2.26
N LEU A 23 10.61 11.91 -2.63
CA LEU A 23 9.82 13.15 -2.62
C LEU A 23 9.58 13.65 -1.19
N MET A 24 9.31 12.77 -0.24
CA MET A 24 9.16 13.13 1.18
C MET A 24 10.48 13.67 1.76
N GLU A 25 11.60 13.01 1.48
CA GLU A 25 12.94 13.46 1.91
C GLU A 25 13.28 14.82 1.32
N ARG A 26 12.88 15.07 0.07
CA ARG A 26 13.05 16.36 -0.57
C ARG A 26 12.21 17.44 0.12
N LEU A 27 10.91 17.20 0.35
CA LEU A 27 10.06 18.14 1.10
C LEU A 27 10.66 18.46 2.47
N ALA A 28 11.15 17.43 3.19
CA ALA A 28 11.78 17.61 4.49
C ALA A 28 13.03 18.49 4.42
N SER A 29 13.87 18.31 3.39
CA SER A 29 15.09 19.09 3.22
C SER A 29 14.84 20.53 2.77
N GLU A 30 13.80 20.76 1.97
CA GLU A 30 13.39 22.09 1.52
C GLU A 30 12.65 22.85 2.62
N GLY A 31 11.91 22.17 3.50
CA GLY A 31 11.18 22.75 4.62
C GLY A 31 10.23 23.88 4.19
N SER A 32 10.24 24.98 4.90
CA SER A 32 9.43 26.17 4.60
C SER A 32 9.81 26.88 3.31
N SER A 33 10.94 26.55 2.70
CA SER A 33 11.40 27.09 1.40
C SER A 33 10.98 26.21 0.23
N SER A 34 10.23 25.13 0.47
CA SER A 34 9.77 24.26 -0.62
C SER A 34 8.86 25.01 -1.58
N PRO A 35 9.10 24.90 -2.91
CA PRO A 35 8.21 25.49 -3.91
C PRO A 35 6.97 24.61 -4.19
N ALA A 36 6.77 23.54 -3.42
CA ALA A 36 5.68 22.60 -3.64
C ALA A 36 4.38 23.12 -3.00
N ASP A 37 3.37 23.40 -3.80
CA ASP A 37 2.03 23.75 -3.35
C ASP A 37 1.19 22.53 -2.98
N VAL A 38 1.42 21.39 -3.69
CA VAL A 38 0.62 20.17 -3.53
C VAL A 38 1.51 18.93 -3.57
N PHE A 39 1.36 18.06 -2.59
CA PHE A 39 1.99 16.75 -2.56
C PHE A 39 0.95 15.66 -2.82
N ILE A 40 1.18 14.84 -3.86
CA ILE A 40 0.31 13.71 -4.21
C ILE A 40 1.10 12.42 -4.03
N THR A 41 0.60 11.52 -3.23
CA THR A 41 1.22 10.21 -3.01
C THR A 41 0.18 9.10 -2.90
N VAL A 42 0.65 7.87 -2.83
CA VAL A 42 -0.17 6.70 -2.54
C VAL A 42 -0.07 6.37 -1.06
N ASP A 43 -1.19 5.86 -0.50
CA ASP A 43 -1.28 5.38 0.87
C ASP A 43 -1.29 6.49 1.94
N ALA A 44 -2.27 6.42 2.84
CA ALA A 44 -2.42 7.37 3.94
C ALA A 44 -1.22 7.37 4.91
N GLY A 45 -0.49 6.26 5.02
CA GLY A 45 0.72 6.18 5.83
C GLY A 45 1.85 7.10 5.35
N ASN A 46 1.95 7.37 4.05
CA ASN A 46 2.89 8.37 3.53
C ASN A 46 2.44 9.79 3.88
N LEU A 47 1.14 10.07 3.77
CA LEU A 47 0.58 11.37 4.16
C LEU A 47 0.75 11.62 5.65
N TRP A 48 0.49 10.62 6.47
CA TRP A 48 0.70 10.70 7.93
C TRP A 48 2.16 11.05 8.29
N LYS A 49 3.15 10.48 7.61
CA LYS A 49 4.56 10.83 7.86
C LYS A 49 4.85 12.30 7.59
N VAL A 50 4.40 12.82 6.45
CA VAL A 50 4.59 14.24 6.08
C VAL A 50 3.81 15.17 7.03
N GLN A 51 2.60 14.76 7.45
CA GLN A 51 1.79 15.47 8.43
C GLN A 51 2.48 15.54 9.79
N LYS A 52 3.04 14.42 10.28
CA LYS A 52 3.76 14.37 11.55
C LYS A 52 4.94 15.35 11.61
N ASP A 53 5.57 15.59 10.47
CA ASP A 53 6.67 16.54 10.33
C ASP A 53 6.18 18.00 10.16
N GLY A 54 4.85 18.25 10.28
CA GLY A 54 4.26 19.59 10.22
C GLY A 54 4.31 20.27 8.86
N MET A 55 4.41 19.50 7.76
CA MET A 55 4.62 20.04 6.42
C MET A 55 3.32 20.35 5.67
N PHE A 56 2.18 20.07 6.26
CA PHE A 56 0.88 20.38 5.66
C PHE A 56 0.21 21.54 6.38
N GLN A 57 -0.68 22.20 5.67
CA GLN A 57 -1.62 23.17 6.22
C GLN A 57 -3.06 22.68 6.00
N SER A 58 -3.99 23.15 6.83
CA SER A 58 -5.40 22.79 6.71
C SER A 58 -6.00 23.27 5.40
N ILE A 59 -6.76 22.39 4.76
CA ILE A 59 -7.51 22.67 3.53
C ILE A 59 -8.91 23.12 3.93
N ASN A 60 -9.22 24.39 3.74
CA ASN A 60 -10.53 24.97 4.00
C ASN A 60 -11.32 25.06 2.70
N SER A 61 -12.13 24.03 2.39
CA SER A 61 -12.89 23.97 1.14
C SER A 61 -14.23 23.28 1.34
N SER A 62 -15.31 24.07 1.23
CA SER A 62 -16.68 23.54 1.29
C SER A 62 -16.97 22.48 0.22
N THR A 63 -16.32 22.58 -0.94
CA THR A 63 -16.41 21.58 -1.99
C THR A 63 -15.80 20.23 -1.54
N ILE A 64 -14.63 20.25 -0.93
CA ILE A 64 -14.00 19.04 -0.40
C ILE A 64 -14.84 18.47 0.74
N ASP A 65 -15.33 19.32 1.64
CA ASP A 65 -16.15 18.90 2.78
C ASP A 65 -17.46 18.24 2.36
N SER A 66 -18.03 18.66 1.23
CA SER A 66 -19.27 18.09 0.69
C SER A 66 -19.06 16.78 -0.09
N ILE A 67 -17.87 16.56 -0.68
CA ILE A 67 -17.60 15.44 -1.60
C ILE A 67 -16.80 14.34 -0.93
N VAL A 68 -15.82 14.69 -0.10
CA VAL A 68 -14.91 13.70 0.52
C VAL A 68 -15.39 13.33 1.92
N PRO A 69 -15.78 12.07 2.17
CA PRO A 69 -16.17 11.62 3.51
C PRO A 69 -15.09 11.90 4.57
N GLU A 70 -15.51 12.19 5.78
CA GLU A 70 -14.62 12.56 6.89
C GLU A 70 -13.55 11.50 7.16
N ASN A 71 -13.90 10.22 7.08
CA ASN A 71 -12.97 9.10 7.27
C ASN A 71 -11.92 8.95 6.14
N LEU A 72 -11.99 9.78 5.11
CA LEU A 72 -11.00 9.87 4.03
C LEU A 72 -10.23 11.19 4.04
N ARG A 73 -10.33 11.93 5.14
CA ARG A 73 -9.58 13.16 5.38
C ARG A 73 -8.64 13.00 6.55
N GLY A 74 -7.51 13.65 6.49
CA GLY A 74 -6.57 13.70 7.61
C GLY A 74 -7.09 14.52 8.79
N PRO A 75 -6.52 14.32 9.98
CA PRO A 75 -6.77 15.21 11.09
C PRO A 75 -6.60 16.67 10.68
N ASN A 76 -7.47 17.55 11.16
CA ASN A 76 -7.46 18.98 10.82
C ASN A 76 -7.59 19.29 9.31
N ASN A 77 -8.11 18.35 8.50
CA ASN A 77 -8.23 18.52 7.04
C ASN A 77 -6.90 18.82 6.32
N GLU A 78 -5.78 18.32 6.79
CA GLU A 78 -4.46 18.61 6.20
C GLU A 78 -4.19 17.81 4.92
N TRP A 79 -4.94 16.76 4.67
CA TRP A 79 -4.91 15.99 3.44
C TRP A 79 -6.25 15.30 3.17
N VAL A 80 -6.47 14.89 1.92
CA VAL A 80 -7.69 14.23 1.48
C VAL A 80 -7.39 13.02 0.60
N GLY A 81 -8.19 11.97 0.73
CA GLY A 81 -8.16 10.80 -0.14
C GLY A 81 -8.97 11.04 -1.41
N ILE A 82 -8.32 11.05 -2.56
CA ILE A 82 -8.96 11.25 -3.87
C ILE A 82 -9.33 9.95 -4.58
N ALA A 83 -8.82 8.81 -4.11
CA ALA A 83 -9.12 7.49 -4.66
C ALA A 83 -8.95 6.40 -3.60
N LYS A 84 -9.77 5.37 -3.66
CA LYS A 84 -9.64 4.15 -2.86
C LYS A 84 -9.06 3.03 -3.70
N ARG A 85 -8.23 2.20 -3.07
CA ARG A 85 -7.74 0.95 -3.64
C ARG A 85 -7.95 -0.17 -2.63
N SER A 86 -8.35 -1.33 -3.12
CA SER A 86 -8.42 -2.53 -2.30
C SER A 86 -7.16 -3.35 -2.48
N ARG A 87 -6.67 -3.90 -1.40
CA ARG A 87 -5.69 -4.98 -1.44
C ARG A 87 -6.46 -6.26 -1.69
N VAL A 88 -6.05 -7.00 -2.70
CA VAL A 88 -6.70 -8.27 -3.08
C VAL A 88 -5.68 -9.39 -3.09
N MET A 89 -6.16 -10.61 -2.91
CA MET A 89 -5.38 -11.83 -3.09
C MET A 89 -5.57 -12.30 -4.54
N TYR A 90 -4.44 -12.57 -5.21
CA TYR A 90 -4.43 -13.21 -6.53
C TYR A 90 -4.12 -14.69 -6.33
N TYR A 91 -4.77 -15.56 -7.07
CA TYR A 91 -4.48 -16.98 -7.05
C TYR A 91 -4.43 -17.56 -8.48
N ASN A 92 -3.69 -18.63 -8.63
CA ASN A 92 -3.67 -19.39 -9.87
C ASN A 92 -4.72 -20.51 -9.78
N PRO A 93 -5.77 -20.49 -10.62
CA PRO A 93 -6.88 -21.46 -10.55
C PRO A 93 -6.46 -22.89 -10.90
N VAL A 94 -5.26 -23.09 -11.45
CA VAL A 94 -4.71 -24.43 -11.68
C VAL A 94 -4.32 -25.11 -10.36
N ASN A 95 -3.93 -24.34 -9.34
CA ASN A 95 -3.35 -24.87 -8.11
C ASN A 95 -4.15 -24.55 -6.84
N VAL A 96 -5.08 -23.61 -6.95
CA VAL A 96 -5.98 -23.19 -5.86
C VAL A 96 -7.37 -23.11 -6.42
N SER A 97 -8.31 -23.84 -5.85
CA SER A 97 -9.69 -23.82 -6.32
C SER A 97 -10.43 -22.56 -5.84
N ALA A 98 -11.53 -22.22 -6.49
CA ALA A 98 -12.39 -21.13 -6.09
C ALA A 98 -12.97 -21.36 -4.68
N GLU A 99 -13.28 -22.60 -4.35
CA GLU A 99 -13.80 -23.00 -3.02
C GLU A 99 -12.76 -22.79 -1.91
N GLU A 100 -11.46 -23.00 -2.20
CA GLU A 100 -10.38 -22.69 -1.23
C GLU A 100 -10.26 -21.19 -0.94
N MET A 101 -10.72 -20.34 -1.87
CA MET A 101 -10.67 -18.88 -1.76
C MET A 101 -11.94 -18.27 -1.19
N GLU A 102 -13.04 -19.04 -1.14
CA GLU A 102 -14.31 -18.55 -0.63
C GLU A 102 -14.21 -18.19 0.85
N GLY A 103 -14.55 -16.94 1.18
CA GLY A 103 -14.47 -16.42 2.55
C GLY A 103 -13.05 -16.29 3.12
N LEU A 104 -12.00 -16.54 2.33
CA LEU A 104 -10.62 -16.48 2.79
C LEU A 104 -10.24 -15.07 3.25
N THR A 105 -9.74 -14.97 4.47
CA THR A 105 -9.23 -13.74 5.07
C THR A 105 -7.70 -13.70 5.04
N TYR A 106 -7.12 -12.56 5.42
CA TYR A 106 -5.66 -12.47 5.59
C TYR A 106 -5.14 -13.29 6.77
N GLU A 107 -5.95 -13.41 7.80
CA GLU A 107 -5.67 -14.22 9.00
C GLU A 107 -5.49 -15.70 8.64
N ASP A 108 -6.32 -16.22 7.74
CA ASP A 108 -6.28 -17.61 7.28
C ASP A 108 -4.98 -17.97 6.53
N LEU A 109 -4.30 -16.98 5.97
CA LEU A 109 -3.03 -17.19 5.27
C LEU A 109 -1.88 -17.65 6.21
N SER A 110 -2.08 -17.57 7.52
CA SER A 110 -1.18 -18.13 8.53
C SER A 110 -1.33 -19.65 8.72
N ASN A 111 -2.36 -20.27 8.13
CA ASN A 111 -2.60 -21.70 8.23
C ASN A 111 -1.49 -22.48 7.48
N PRO A 112 -0.94 -23.57 8.06
CA PRO A 112 0.09 -24.41 7.43
C PRO A 112 -0.30 -24.99 6.07
N LYS A 113 -1.58 -25.07 5.72
CA LYS A 113 -2.02 -25.50 4.38
C LYS A 113 -1.46 -24.64 3.24
N TRP A 114 -1.06 -23.39 3.56
CA TRP A 114 -0.48 -22.44 2.62
C TRP A 114 1.05 -22.49 2.55
N LYS A 115 1.69 -23.44 3.24
CA LYS A 115 3.16 -23.56 3.25
C LYS A 115 3.72 -23.71 1.84
N GLY A 116 4.68 -22.84 1.49
CA GLY A 116 5.30 -22.79 0.17
C GLY A 116 4.40 -22.28 -0.95
N ARG A 117 3.23 -21.69 -0.63
CA ARG A 117 2.24 -21.27 -1.63
C ARG A 117 2.02 -19.76 -1.70
N ILE A 118 2.68 -18.96 -0.86
CA ILE A 118 2.46 -17.51 -0.75
C ILE A 118 3.64 -16.74 -1.32
N ALA A 119 3.39 -15.86 -2.28
CA ALA A 119 4.33 -14.87 -2.77
C ALA A 119 3.91 -13.46 -2.33
N ILE A 120 4.84 -12.71 -1.76
CA ILE A 120 4.55 -11.37 -1.21
C ILE A 120 5.73 -10.41 -1.44
N ARG A 121 5.45 -9.12 -1.43
CA ARG A 121 6.47 -8.06 -1.44
C ARG A 121 7.18 -7.96 -0.09
N SER A 122 8.33 -7.30 -0.08
CA SER A 122 9.08 -7.00 1.15
C SER A 122 8.24 -6.25 2.19
N SER A 123 8.47 -6.53 3.48
CA SER A 123 7.89 -5.81 4.63
C SER A 123 8.26 -4.32 4.67
N GLY A 124 9.33 -3.90 4.01
CA GLY A 124 9.66 -2.48 3.83
C GLY A 124 8.71 -1.72 2.91
N ASN A 125 7.80 -2.43 2.23
CA ASN A 125 6.80 -1.80 1.37
C ASN A 125 5.62 -1.26 2.17
N MET A 126 5.21 -0.01 1.88
CA MET A 126 4.12 0.66 2.59
C MET A 126 2.81 -0.14 2.58
N TYR A 127 2.50 -0.86 1.49
CA TYR A 127 1.27 -1.66 1.42
C TYR A 127 1.26 -2.82 2.42
N ASN A 128 2.42 -3.46 2.65
CA ASN A 128 2.51 -4.51 3.67
C ASN A 128 2.48 -3.92 5.08
N GLN A 129 3.10 -2.75 5.28
CA GLN A 129 3.02 -2.04 6.57
C GLN A 129 1.57 -1.65 6.88
N SER A 130 0.81 -1.14 5.90
CA SER A 130 -0.62 -0.82 6.07
C SER A 130 -1.45 -2.07 6.37
N LEU A 131 -1.16 -3.21 5.73
CA LEU A 131 -1.84 -4.48 6.05
C LEU A 131 -1.60 -4.87 7.52
N VAL A 132 -0.34 -4.91 7.94
CA VAL A 132 0.02 -5.29 9.32
C VAL A 132 -0.59 -4.30 10.32
N SER A 133 -0.57 -2.99 10.02
CA SER A 133 -1.21 -1.97 10.86
C SER A 133 -2.73 -2.20 10.99
N SER A 134 -3.38 -2.59 9.91
CA SER A 134 -4.81 -2.95 9.94
C SER A 134 -5.08 -4.18 10.80
N LEU A 135 -4.26 -5.22 10.69
CA LEU A 135 -4.38 -6.41 11.53
C LEU A 135 -4.14 -6.08 13.01
N ILE A 136 -3.16 -5.23 13.32
CA ILE A 136 -2.92 -4.76 14.70
C ILE A 136 -4.14 -4.01 15.24
N ALA A 137 -4.73 -3.13 14.43
CA ALA A 137 -5.88 -2.34 14.85
C ALA A 137 -7.12 -3.20 15.12
N ASN A 138 -7.29 -4.30 14.40
CA ASN A 138 -8.45 -5.19 14.54
C ASN A 138 -8.23 -6.32 15.56
N ASN A 139 -7.02 -6.87 15.62
CA ASN A 139 -6.73 -8.10 16.36
C ASN A 139 -5.78 -7.89 17.55
N GLY A 140 -5.16 -6.71 17.67
CA GLY A 140 -4.14 -6.40 18.66
C GLY A 140 -2.73 -6.83 18.25
N ILE A 141 -1.73 -6.36 18.98
CA ILE A 141 -0.30 -6.56 18.67
C ILE A 141 0.09 -8.04 18.78
N SER A 142 -0.19 -8.68 19.92
CA SER A 142 0.22 -10.06 20.19
C SER A 142 -0.32 -11.06 19.17
N ALA A 143 -1.64 -10.99 18.88
CA ALA A 143 -2.26 -11.86 17.89
C ALA A 143 -1.70 -11.63 16.47
N THR A 144 -1.40 -10.39 16.12
CA THR A 144 -0.80 -10.05 14.82
C THR A 144 0.65 -10.52 14.73
N GLU A 145 1.41 -10.47 15.81
CA GLU A 145 2.78 -11.00 15.88
C GLU A 145 2.79 -12.52 15.67
N ASP A 146 1.94 -13.26 16.38
CA ASP A 146 1.77 -14.69 16.21
C ASP A 146 1.33 -15.06 14.79
N TRP A 147 0.40 -14.29 14.22
CA TRP A 147 0.00 -14.42 12.84
C TRP A 147 1.18 -14.21 11.88
N ALA A 148 1.96 -13.16 12.07
CA ALA A 148 3.08 -12.82 11.21
C ALA A 148 4.16 -13.91 11.20
N HIS A 149 4.48 -14.49 12.35
CA HIS A 149 5.42 -15.61 12.45
C HIS A 149 4.96 -16.82 11.62
N ARG A 150 3.70 -17.23 11.75
CA ARG A 150 3.15 -18.34 10.96
C ARG A 150 3.04 -18.00 9.48
N PHE A 151 2.60 -16.77 9.15
CA PHE A 151 2.44 -16.31 7.78
C PHE A 151 3.75 -16.30 7.01
N VAL A 152 4.85 -15.83 7.62
CA VAL A 152 6.19 -15.85 7.01
C VAL A 152 6.65 -17.27 6.73
N GLY A 153 6.30 -18.23 7.59
CA GLY A 153 6.61 -19.66 7.39
C GLY A 153 5.93 -20.28 6.16
N ASN A 154 4.93 -19.61 5.59
CA ASN A 154 4.18 -20.08 4.42
C ASN A 154 4.66 -19.48 3.09
N PHE A 155 5.71 -18.66 3.11
CA PHE A 155 6.21 -18.05 1.88
C PHE A 155 6.87 -19.09 0.96
N ALA A 156 6.55 -19.00 -0.32
CA ALA A 156 7.16 -19.83 -1.38
C ALA A 156 8.59 -19.38 -1.70
N ARG A 157 8.89 -18.10 -1.45
CA ARG A 157 10.19 -17.50 -1.74
C ARG A 157 10.45 -16.29 -0.85
N LYS A 158 11.69 -15.81 -0.87
CA LYS A 158 12.03 -14.54 -0.22
C LYS A 158 11.16 -13.38 -0.76
N PRO A 159 10.57 -12.56 0.11
CA PRO A 159 9.78 -11.40 -0.30
C PRO A 159 10.62 -10.39 -1.09
N GLU A 160 10.24 -10.12 -2.32
CA GLU A 160 10.95 -9.22 -3.24
C GLU A 160 10.04 -8.70 -4.36
N GLY A 161 10.54 -7.75 -5.14
CA GLY A 161 9.85 -7.24 -6.32
C GLY A 161 8.64 -6.36 -6.02
N ASN A 162 7.88 -6.05 -7.07
CA ASN A 162 6.66 -5.25 -7.04
C ASN A 162 5.41 -6.13 -7.23
N ASP A 163 4.22 -5.54 -7.28
CA ASP A 163 2.95 -6.28 -7.41
C ASP A 163 2.90 -7.15 -8.68
N ARG A 164 3.43 -6.63 -9.81
CA ARG A 164 3.50 -7.41 -11.06
C ARG A 164 4.42 -8.62 -10.91
N ALA A 165 5.52 -8.47 -10.19
CA ALA A 165 6.43 -9.59 -9.92
C ALA A 165 5.77 -10.66 -9.03
N GLN A 166 4.83 -10.28 -8.12
CA GLN A 166 4.07 -11.25 -7.35
C GLN A 166 3.07 -12.02 -8.23
N ILE A 167 2.39 -11.33 -9.15
CA ILE A 167 1.47 -11.98 -10.10
C ILE A 167 2.24 -12.98 -10.98
N MET A 168 3.38 -12.57 -11.51
CA MET A 168 4.25 -13.47 -12.30
C MET A 168 4.75 -14.65 -11.47
N ALA A 169 5.15 -14.43 -10.22
CA ALA A 169 5.53 -15.50 -9.32
C ALA A 169 4.37 -16.48 -9.05
N CYS A 170 3.16 -15.97 -8.85
CA CYS A 170 1.98 -16.78 -8.68
C CYS A 170 1.72 -17.71 -9.87
N LEU A 171 2.05 -17.27 -11.09
CA LEU A 171 1.95 -18.09 -12.29
C LEU A 171 3.08 -19.11 -12.42
N LEU A 172 4.30 -18.77 -12.03
CA LEU A 172 5.51 -19.58 -12.24
C LEU A 172 5.76 -20.60 -11.13
N TYR A 173 5.53 -20.23 -9.85
CA TYR A 173 5.83 -21.08 -8.70
C TYR A 173 4.73 -22.09 -8.35
N THR A 174 3.72 -22.18 -9.17
CA THR A 174 2.58 -23.05 -8.94
C THR A 174 2.60 -24.30 -9.84
N SER A 175 3.58 -24.42 -10.72
CA SER A 175 3.88 -25.65 -11.46
C SER A 175 5.24 -26.18 -11.01
N ASP A 176 5.28 -27.27 -10.27
CA ASP A 176 6.43 -28.16 -10.03
C ASP A 176 7.77 -27.60 -9.49
N ALA A 177 7.79 -26.47 -8.81
CA ALA A 177 9.04 -25.96 -8.25
C ALA A 177 9.47 -26.64 -6.93
N ALA A 178 8.92 -27.79 -6.58
CA ALA A 178 9.39 -28.57 -5.44
C ALA A 178 10.62 -29.43 -5.76
N ASP A 179 10.94 -29.67 -7.03
CA ASP A 179 12.04 -30.55 -7.44
C ASP A 179 13.29 -29.84 -7.99
N ASP A 180 13.27 -28.52 -8.24
CA ASP A 180 14.39 -27.80 -8.88
C ASP A 180 15.16 -26.84 -7.96
N LEU A 181 15.07 -26.97 -6.63
CA LEU A 181 15.91 -26.22 -5.68
C LEU A 181 17.18 -27.01 -5.29
N LEU A 182 17.85 -27.59 -6.27
CA LEU A 182 19.24 -28.03 -6.14
C LEU A 182 20.09 -27.38 -7.25
N CYS A 183 20.39 -26.09 -7.07
CA CYS A 183 21.57 -25.46 -7.64
C CYS A 183 22.00 -24.31 -6.75
#